data_a9b60b015f94577afa5cb780dcbc7a29
#
_entry.id   a9b60b015f94577afa5cb780dcbc7a29
#
_cell.length_a   1.000
_cell.length_b   1.000
_cell.length_c   1.000
_cell.angle_alpha   90.00
_cell.angle_beta   90.00
_cell.angle_gamma   90.00
#
_symmetry.space_group_name_H-M   'P 1'
#
loop_
_entity.id
_entity.type
_entity.pdbx_description
1 polymer ?
#
loop_
_entity_poly.entity_id
_entity_poly.type
_entity_poly.pdbx_seq_one_letter_code
_entity_poly.pdbx_strand_id
1 'polypeptide(L)'
;MTAYRIWDAIASIPALSQESGVRMMPSDFFFPENIENDAKQSSKMAEIMMSGVRGFYRGSDIIDDRGVDPSYGAVDAYELMAPIIDTDKAMGWLTSLVESKGARLVTETIENDLIEVEDALRARFGADVIVNCTGLQSLKLAGDKSVYPIRGGLIRVINDGTMFPKLNAALTITADAAHSSNEIVFLVPRNDNILLIGGITEPHKWDLDLTLDSPIIRRMRERCDKFLPGLKDAQLDPDYPLAQGLRPFRGSNVRVERELRRAGSKIVHSYGHGGAGWSLSFGCAQDVAMLVDEALAGVPARPMGWRPSGRGRREITASL
;
A
#
# COMPACT_ATOMS: atom_id res chain seq x y z
N MET A 1 -8.86 4.77 -7.79
CA MET A 1 -10.02 5.41 -7.10
C MET A 1 -10.96 4.43 -6.40
N THR A 2 -11.21 3.22 -6.92
CA THR A 2 -12.11 2.24 -6.26
C THR A 2 -11.75 1.97 -4.80
N ALA A 3 -10.49 1.63 -4.52
CA ALA A 3 -10.05 1.37 -3.14
C ALA A 3 -10.20 2.61 -2.23
N TYR A 4 -9.87 3.81 -2.70
CA TYR A 4 -10.06 5.05 -1.95
C TYR A 4 -11.53 5.21 -1.50
N ARG A 5 -12.47 5.07 -2.44
CA ARG A 5 -13.92 5.21 -2.16
C ARG A 5 -14.43 4.18 -1.16
N ILE A 6 -13.94 2.95 -1.24
CA ILE A 6 -14.35 1.89 -0.32
C ILE A 6 -13.75 2.14 1.07
N TRP A 7 -12.46 2.50 1.16
CA TRP A 7 -11.86 2.87 2.45
C TRP A 7 -12.51 4.10 3.07
N ASP A 8 -12.88 5.11 2.27
CA ASP A 8 -13.61 6.28 2.73
C ASP A 8 -15.01 5.91 3.25
N ALA A 9 -15.73 5.03 2.56
CA ALA A 9 -17.03 4.52 3.02
C ALA A 9 -16.91 3.76 4.35
N ILE A 10 -15.91 2.88 4.50
CA ILE A 10 -15.64 2.16 5.75
C ILE A 10 -15.34 3.14 6.88
N ALA A 11 -14.47 4.11 6.64
CA ALA A 11 -14.09 5.13 7.62
C ALA A 11 -15.26 6.05 8.01
N SER A 12 -16.25 6.23 7.13
CA SER A 12 -17.43 7.10 7.36
C SER A 12 -18.47 6.45 8.28
N ILE A 13 -18.39 5.15 8.53
CA ILE A 13 -19.29 4.42 9.43
C ILE A 13 -18.54 4.17 10.75
N PRO A 14 -18.94 4.83 11.87
CA PRO A 14 -18.16 4.78 13.13
C PRO A 14 -17.84 3.37 13.62
N ALA A 15 -18.79 2.45 13.55
CA ALA A 15 -18.57 1.05 13.96
C ALA A 15 -17.52 0.37 13.09
N LEU A 16 -17.61 0.49 11.75
CA LEU A 16 -16.64 -0.10 10.83
C LEU A 16 -15.27 0.56 10.94
N SER A 17 -15.21 1.88 11.10
CA SER A 17 -13.96 2.61 11.34
C SER A 17 -13.27 2.09 12.62
N GLN A 18 -14.01 1.92 13.70
CA GLN A 18 -13.49 1.38 14.93
C GLN A 18 -13.03 -0.07 14.79
N GLU A 19 -13.81 -0.93 14.16
CA GLU A 19 -13.47 -2.35 13.96
C GLU A 19 -12.29 -2.56 13.02
N SER A 20 -12.27 -1.85 11.90
CA SER A 20 -11.22 -1.98 10.87
C SER A 20 -9.95 -1.20 11.16
N GLY A 21 -10.00 -0.20 12.07
CA GLY A 21 -8.88 0.71 12.29
C GLY A 21 -8.59 1.66 11.12
N VAL A 22 -9.57 1.90 10.25
CA VAL A 22 -9.47 2.80 9.09
C VAL A 22 -10.05 4.16 9.42
N ARG A 23 -9.30 5.24 9.18
CA ARG A 23 -9.72 6.61 9.42
C ARG A 23 -9.38 7.48 8.21
N MET A 24 -10.20 8.48 7.90
CA MET A 24 -9.81 9.52 6.96
C MET A 24 -9.10 10.63 7.72
N MET A 25 -7.89 10.96 7.30
CA MET A 25 -7.07 12.00 7.94
C MET A 25 -6.41 12.90 6.89
N PRO A 26 -6.07 14.15 7.24
CA PRO A 26 -5.22 14.98 6.42
C PRO A 26 -3.91 14.27 6.09
N SER A 27 -3.48 14.39 4.86
CA SER A 27 -2.22 13.84 4.37
C SER A 27 -1.53 14.87 3.50
N ASP A 28 -0.38 15.33 4.00
CA ASP A 28 0.36 16.46 3.47
C ASP A 28 1.57 15.98 2.69
N PHE A 29 1.70 16.51 1.51
CA PHE A 29 2.79 16.22 0.58
C PHE A 29 3.60 17.49 0.39
N PHE A 30 4.86 17.42 0.77
CA PHE A 30 5.79 18.55 0.71
C PHE A 30 6.76 18.38 -0.46
N PHE A 31 7.20 19.50 -1.03
CA PHE A 31 8.05 19.53 -2.22
C PHE A 31 9.22 20.49 -2.00
N PRO A 32 10.45 20.09 -2.43
CA PRO A 32 11.64 20.95 -2.33
C PRO A 32 11.68 22.05 -3.40
N GLU A 33 10.75 22.05 -4.36
CA GLU A 33 10.57 23.06 -5.38
C GLU A 33 9.08 23.28 -5.68
N ASN A 34 8.76 24.40 -6.32
CA ASN A 34 7.38 24.64 -6.76
C ASN A 34 6.93 23.54 -7.71
N ILE A 35 5.73 23.00 -7.47
CA ILE A 35 5.17 21.87 -8.25
C ILE A 35 5.09 22.20 -9.75
N GLU A 36 4.87 23.46 -10.12
CA GLU A 36 4.85 23.90 -11.53
C GLU A 36 6.18 23.69 -12.26
N ASN A 37 7.30 23.65 -11.53
CA ASN A 37 8.63 23.46 -12.13
C ASN A 37 8.88 21.98 -12.47
N ASP A 38 8.09 21.05 -11.92
CA ASP A 38 8.14 19.61 -12.22
C ASP A 38 6.86 19.18 -12.97
N ALA A 39 6.97 18.96 -14.26
CA ALA A 39 5.86 18.55 -15.12
C ALA A 39 5.20 17.23 -14.67
N LYS A 40 5.98 16.31 -14.06
CA LYS A 40 5.47 15.04 -13.54
C LYS A 40 4.64 15.26 -12.28
N GLN A 41 5.11 16.11 -11.35
CA GLN A 41 4.35 16.44 -10.14
C GLN A 41 3.09 17.26 -10.48
N SER A 42 3.20 18.22 -11.40
CA SER A 42 2.04 18.98 -11.90
C SER A 42 0.97 18.07 -12.51
N SER A 43 1.36 17.11 -13.35
CA SER A 43 0.42 16.14 -13.93
C SER A 43 -0.24 15.28 -12.85
N LYS A 44 0.55 14.78 -11.90
CA LYS A 44 0.05 13.98 -10.77
C LYS A 44 -0.94 14.78 -9.91
N MET A 45 -0.62 16.03 -9.60
CA MET A 45 -1.52 16.92 -8.84
C MET A 45 -2.84 17.13 -9.60
N ALA A 46 -2.78 17.40 -10.91
CA ALA A 46 -3.98 17.56 -11.74
C ALA A 46 -4.85 16.29 -11.74
N GLU A 47 -4.25 15.10 -11.85
CA GLU A 47 -4.96 13.83 -11.74
C GLU A 47 -5.65 13.66 -10.38
N ILE A 48 -4.97 14.03 -9.28
CA ILE A 48 -5.52 13.99 -7.92
C ILE A 48 -6.74 14.93 -7.83
N MET A 49 -6.62 16.17 -8.29
CA MET A 49 -7.73 17.14 -8.27
C MET A 49 -8.95 16.65 -9.05
N MET A 50 -8.74 16.04 -10.22
CA MET A 50 -9.82 15.49 -11.05
C MET A 50 -10.40 14.19 -10.51
N SER A 51 -9.74 13.51 -9.59
CA SER A 51 -10.13 12.19 -9.11
C SER A 51 -11.33 12.20 -8.14
N GLY A 52 -11.65 13.36 -7.57
CA GLY A 52 -12.69 13.52 -6.56
C GLY A 52 -12.23 13.14 -5.15
N VAL A 53 -10.93 13.15 -4.88
CA VAL A 53 -10.37 13.08 -3.51
C VAL A 53 -10.84 14.30 -2.72
N ARG A 54 -11.26 14.08 -1.48
CA ARG A 54 -11.78 15.14 -0.61
C ARG A 54 -10.66 15.99 0.01
N GLY A 55 -10.98 17.24 0.34
CA GLY A 55 -10.11 18.09 1.15
C GLY A 55 -8.82 18.49 0.45
N PHE A 56 -8.78 18.50 -0.89
CA PHE A 56 -7.60 18.97 -1.58
C PHE A 56 -7.43 20.48 -1.34
N TYR A 57 -6.26 20.84 -0.81
CA TYR A 57 -5.81 22.23 -0.62
C TYR A 57 -4.32 22.31 -0.96
N ARG A 58 -3.89 23.36 -1.63
CA ARG A 58 -2.48 23.63 -1.89
C ARG A 58 -2.09 24.99 -1.31
N GLY A 59 -1.03 25.02 -0.54
CA GLY A 59 -0.49 26.23 0.06
C GLY A 59 0.82 25.96 0.79
N SER A 60 1.75 26.91 0.73
CA SER A 60 3.01 26.84 1.49
C SER A 60 2.83 27.05 2.99
N ASP A 61 1.69 27.60 3.42
CA ASP A 61 1.28 27.76 4.81
C ASP A 61 1.19 26.39 5.56
N ILE A 62 0.89 25.30 4.85
CA ILE A 62 0.93 23.94 5.41
C ILE A 62 2.30 23.64 6.04
N ILE A 63 3.39 24.17 5.50
CA ILE A 63 4.76 23.91 6.01
C ILE A 63 4.89 24.42 7.44
N ASP A 64 4.47 25.68 7.67
CA ASP A 64 4.54 26.33 8.98
C ASP A 64 3.51 25.71 9.95
N ASP A 65 2.28 25.46 9.50
CA ASP A 65 1.20 24.89 10.29
C ASP A 65 1.53 23.49 10.83
N ARG A 66 2.34 22.72 10.09
CA ARG A 66 2.81 21.40 10.54
C ARG A 66 4.12 21.42 11.33
N GLY A 67 4.77 22.59 11.46
CA GLY A 67 6.02 22.75 12.18
C GLY A 67 7.20 22.06 11.48
N VAL A 68 7.14 21.94 10.16
CA VAL A 68 8.26 21.45 9.34
C VAL A 68 9.41 22.45 9.44
N ASP A 69 10.63 21.95 9.66
CA ASP A 69 11.81 22.83 9.75
C ASP A 69 12.05 23.55 8.43
N PRO A 70 12.04 24.89 8.40
CA PRO A 70 12.29 25.66 7.18
C PRO A 70 13.66 25.34 6.53
N SER A 71 14.66 24.95 7.34
CA SER A 71 15.99 24.58 6.83
C SER A 71 16.01 23.24 6.11
N TYR A 72 14.94 22.45 6.24
CA TYR A 72 14.80 21.18 5.50
C TYR A 72 14.60 21.41 4.00
N GLY A 73 14.11 22.61 3.61
CA GLY A 73 14.01 23.03 2.22
C GLY A 73 12.68 22.69 1.53
N ALA A 74 11.62 22.42 2.27
CA ALA A 74 10.28 22.37 1.70
C ALA A 74 9.84 23.78 1.29
N VAL A 75 9.34 23.99 0.05
CA VAL A 75 8.90 25.28 -0.47
C VAL A 75 7.45 25.29 -0.96
N ASP A 76 6.87 24.12 -1.22
CA ASP A 76 5.51 23.96 -1.71
C ASP A 76 4.87 22.74 -1.04
N ALA A 77 3.55 22.73 -0.87
CA ALA A 77 2.83 21.62 -0.29
C ALA A 77 1.39 21.55 -0.79
N TYR A 78 0.80 20.35 -0.74
CA TYR A 78 -0.64 20.18 -0.79
C TYR A 78 -1.11 19.17 0.25
N GLU A 79 -2.33 19.37 0.72
CA GLU A 79 -3.06 18.48 1.62
C GLU A 79 -4.21 17.79 0.86
N LEU A 80 -4.55 16.59 1.29
CA LEU A 80 -5.79 15.90 0.91
C LEU A 80 -6.23 14.95 2.01
N MET A 81 -7.50 14.58 2.04
CA MET A 81 -7.97 13.53 2.94
C MET A 81 -7.62 12.16 2.38
N ALA A 82 -6.85 11.39 3.15
CA ALA A 82 -6.46 10.03 2.77
C ALA A 82 -6.85 8.99 3.83
N PRO A 83 -7.11 7.73 3.42
CA PRO A 83 -7.34 6.65 4.38
C PRO A 83 -6.03 6.30 5.08
N ILE A 84 -6.00 6.49 6.39
CA ILE A 84 -4.96 5.99 7.27
C ILE A 84 -5.45 4.67 7.86
N ILE A 85 -4.69 3.62 7.61
CA ILE A 85 -5.09 2.25 7.91
C ILE A 85 -4.17 1.67 8.99
N ASP A 86 -4.73 1.32 10.15
CA ASP A 86 -4.05 0.43 11.08
C ASP A 86 -4.04 -0.98 10.49
N THR A 87 -2.98 -1.33 9.77
CA THR A 87 -2.94 -2.53 8.94
C THR A 87 -3.04 -3.82 9.73
N ASP A 88 -2.63 -3.84 11.01
CA ASP A 88 -2.76 -5.02 11.86
C ASP A 88 -4.23 -5.24 12.20
N LYS A 89 -4.91 -4.17 12.61
CA LYS A 89 -6.35 -4.19 12.92
C LYS A 89 -7.18 -4.46 11.68
N ALA A 90 -6.88 -3.79 10.57
CA ALA A 90 -7.58 -3.98 9.31
C ALA A 90 -7.42 -5.40 8.75
N MET A 91 -6.26 -6.02 8.90
CA MET A 91 -6.05 -7.40 8.48
C MET A 91 -6.87 -8.38 9.31
N GLY A 92 -6.89 -8.22 10.64
CA GLY A 92 -7.73 -9.02 11.53
C GLY A 92 -9.22 -8.89 11.20
N TRP A 93 -9.68 -7.65 10.97
CA TRP A 93 -11.06 -7.37 10.58
C TRP A 93 -11.42 -8.02 9.23
N LEU A 94 -10.57 -7.88 8.19
CA LEU A 94 -10.79 -8.52 6.89
C LEU A 94 -10.81 -10.05 7.00
N THR A 95 -9.92 -10.62 7.81
CA THR A 95 -9.87 -12.06 8.06
C THR A 95 -11.19 -12.54 8.67
N SER A 96 -11.65 -11.90 9.75
CA SER A 96 -12.93 -12.24 10.39
C SER A 96 -14.11 -12.07 9.44
N LEU A 97 -14.08 -11.03 8.59
CA LEU A 97 -15.13 -10.76 7.61
C LEU A 97 -15.23 -11.88 6.57
N VAL A 98 -14.11 -12.36 6.01
CA VAL A 98 -14.16 -13.44 5.01
C VAL A 98 -14.55 -14.77 5.63
N GLU A 99 -14.12 -15.07 6.86
CA GLU A 99 -14.54 -16.25 7.62
C GLU A 99 -16.04 -16.23 7.91
N SER A 100 -16.61 -15.08 8.31
CA SER A 100 -18.05 -14.92 8.53
C SER A 100 -18.87 -15.15 7.26
N LYS A 101 -18.26 -14.97 6.08
CA LYS A 101 -18.87 -15.27 4.77
C LYS A 101 -18.62 -16.72 4.31
N GLY A 102 -18.04 -17.57 5.16
CA GLY A 102 -17.83 -19.01 4.91
C GLY A 102 -16.47 -19.36 4.31
N ALA A 103 -15.52 -18.43 4.23
CA ALA A 103 -14.17 -18.76 3.83
C ALA A 103 -13.48 -19.65 4.88
N ARG A 104 -12.70 -20.63 4.41
CA ARG A 104 -11.88 -21.49 5.27
C ARG A 104 -10.42 -21.15 5.09
N LEU A 105 -9.72 -20.87 6.18
CA LEU A 105 -8.29 -20.66 6.21
C LEU A 105 -7.56 -21.99 6.42
N VAL A 106 -6.59 -22.28 5.54
CA VAL A 106 -5.75 -23.47 5.63
C VAL A 106 -4.30 -23.04 5.54
N THR A 107 -3.49 -23.45 6.51
CA THR A 107 -2.03 -23.20 6.50
C THR A 107 -1.33 -24.36 5.84
N GLU A 108 -0.74 -24.11 4.67
CA GLU A 108 -0.07 -25.14 3.87
C GLU A 108 1.02 -24.50 2.98
N THR A 109 2.05 -25.28 2.66
CA THR A 109 3.08 -24.91 1.70
C THR A 109 2.81 -25.56 0.35
N ILE A 110 2.79 -24.77 -0.72
CA ILE A 110 2.74 -25.24 -2.10
C ILE A 110 4.14 -25.15 -2.69
N GLU A 111 4.70 -26.30 -3.08
CA GLU A 111 6.12 -26.39 -3.49
C GLU A 111 6.36 -26.13 -4.97
N ASN A 112 5.40 -26.43 -5.84
CA ASN A 112 5.57 -26.42 -7.30
C ASN A 112 4.90 -25.22 -7.96
N ASP A 113 5.25 -24.96 -9.22
CA ASP A 113 4.52 -23.98 -10.04
C ASP A 113 3.03 -24.34 -10.08
N LEU A 114 2.16 -23.34 -9.89
CA LEU A 114 0.72 -23.53 -9.85
C LEU A 114 0.16 -24.20 -11.09
N ILE A 115 0.78 -24.03 -12.26
CA ILE A 115 0.35 -24.70 -13.49
C ILE A 115 0.50 -26.22 -13.38
N GLU A 116 1.56 -26.68 -12.71
CA GLU A 116 1.85 -28.11 -12.58
C GLU A 116 0.87 -28.80 -11.62
N VAL A 117 0.43 -28.07 -10.59
CA VAL A 117 -0.44 -28.60 -9.52
C VAL A 117 -1.88 -28.11 -9.58
N GLU A 118 -2.25 -27.34 -10.64
CA GLU A 118 -3.56 -26.70 -10.77
C GLU A 118 -4.71 -27.69 -10.60
N ASP A 119 -4.69 -28.78 -11.36
CA ASP A 119 -5.79 -29.75 -11.37
C ASP A 119 -5.88 -30.50 -10.04
N ALA A 120 -4.72 -30.82 -9.43
CA ALA A 120 -4.68 -31.48 -8.12
C ALA A 120 -5.20 -30.57 -6.99
N LEU A 121 -4.83 -29.29 -6.98
CA LEU A 121 -5.31 -28.31 -6.00
C LEU A 121 -6.82 -28.09 -6.16
N ARG A 122 -7.29 -27.92 -7.38
CA ARG A 122 -8.71 -27.71 -7.65
C ARG A 122 -9.54 -28.92 -7.21
N ALA A 123 -9.12 -30.12 -7.54
CA ALA A 123 -9.80 -31.35 -7.11
C ALA A 123 -9.81 -31.50 -5.58
N ARG A 124 -8.67 -31.25 -4.93
CA ARG A 124 -8.52 -31.37 -3.49
C ARG A 124 -9.42 -30.41 -2.69
N PHE A 125 -9.50 -29.17 -3.14
CA PHE A 125 -10.29 -28.14 -2.46
C PHE A 125 -11.72 -27.98 -3.00
N GLY A 126 -12.09 -28.74 -4.03
CA GLY A 126 -13.38 -28.61 -4.71
C GLY A 126 -13.56 -27.22 -5.34
N ALA A 127 -12.49 -26.64 -5.85
CA ALA A 127 -12.47 -25.27 -6.36
C ALA A 127 -12.47 -25.24 -7.88
N ASP A 128 -13.21 -24.31 -8.48
CA ASP A 128 -13.26 -24.13 -9.94
C ASP A 128 -12.17 -23.20 -10.46
N VAL A 129 -11.65 -22.31 -9.62
CA VAL A 129 -10.63 -21.31 -9.97
C VAL A 129 -9.64 -21.18 -8.82
N ILE A 130 -8.37 -20.90 -9.14
CA ILE A 130 -7.32 -20.57 -8.19
C ILE A 130 -6.99 -19.07 -8.37
N VAL A 131 -6.99 -18.31 -7.27
CA VAL A 131 -6.50 -16.92 -7.26
C VAL A 131 -5.14 -16.88 -6.57
N ASN A 132 -4.10 -16.56 -7.32
CA ASN A 132 -2.73 -16.44 -6.80
C ASN A 132 -2.46 -15.02 -6.29
N CYS A 133 -2.45 -14.86 -4.96
CA CYS A 133 -2.11 -13.62 -4.25
C CYS A 133 -0.82 -13.79 -3.41
N THR A 134 0.11 -14.65 -3.83
CA THR A 134 1.24 -15.09 -3.00
C THR A 134 2.42 -14.11 -2.95
N GLY A 135 2.29 -12.92 -3.53
CA GLY A 135 3.33 -11.86 -3.46
C GLY A 135 4.69 -12.34 -3.95
N LEU A 136 5.72 -12.34 -3.09
CA LEU A 136 7.08 -12.76 -3.44
C LEU A 136 7.17 -14.22 -3.85
N GLN A 137 6.30 -15.09 -3.33
CA GLN A 137 6.31 -16.50 -3.70
C GLN A 137 5.87 -16.75 -5.14
N SER A 138 5.29 -15.76 -5.82
CA SER A 138 4.99 -15.83 -7.25
C SER A 138 6.24 -15.96 -8.12
N LEU A 139 7.45 -15.62 -7.59
CA LEU A 139 8.72 -15.95 -8.21
C LEU A 139 8.80 -17.47 -8.54
N LYS A 140 8.38 -18.32 -7.60
CA LYS A 140 8.34 -19.78 -7.73
C LYS A 140 7.00 -20.27 -8.27
N LEU A 141 5.91 -19.88 -7.62
CA LEU A 141 4.56 -20.42 -7.89
C LEU A 141 3.96 -19.98 -9.22
N ALA A 142 4.47 -18.92 -9.81
CA ALA A 142 4.05 -18.44 -11.14
C ALA A 142 5.22 -18.35 -12.14
N GLY A 143 6.42 -18.84 -11.78
CA GLY A 143 7.62 -18.75 -12.61
C GLY A 143 7.99 -17.31 -13.00
N ASP A 144 7.55 -16.30 -12.24
CA ASP A 144 7.73 -14.89 -12.59
C ASP A 144 9.06 -14.34 -12.05
N LYS A 145 10.10 -14.43 -12.87
CA LYS A 145 11.46 -13.97 -12.52
C LYS A 145 11.59 -12.46 -12.34
N SER A 146 10.55 -11.69 -12.66
CA SER A 146 10.54 -10.23 -12.46
C SER A 146 10.12 -9.82 -11.04
N VAL A 147 9.67 -10.76 -10.21
CA VAL A 147 9.31 -10.53 -8.80
C VAL A 147 10.56 -10.45 -7.95
N TYR A 148 10.65 -9.41 -7.11
CA TYR A 148 11.74 -9.22 -6.17
C TYR A 148 11.28 -8.44 -4.92
N PRO A 149 11.96 -8.60 -3.77
CA PRO A 149 11.65 -7.82 -2.59
C PRO A 149 12.26 -6.43 -2.64
N ILE A 150 11.54 -5.47 -2.04
CA ILE A 150 12.16 -4.25 -1.53
C ILE A 150 11.98 -4.24 -0.02
N ARG A 151 13.09 -4.41 0.70
CA ARG A 151 13.09 -4.34 2.16
C ARG A 151 12.75 -2.93 2.61
N GLY A 152 11.84 -2.81 3.57
CA GLY A 152 11.46 -1.59 4.23
C GLY A 152 11.66 -1.67 5.73
N GLY A 153 11.87 -0.51 6.35
CA GLY A 153 11.93 -0.36 7.81
C GLY A 153 11.24 0.91 8.23
N LEU A 154 10.57 0.87 9.37
CA LEU A 154 9.87 1.98 10.01
C LEU A 154 10.13 1.93 11.51
N ILE A 155 10.45 3.07 12.12
CA ILE A 155 10.45 3.20 13.57
C ILE A 155 9.04 3.52 14.04
N ARG A 156 8.66 3.00 15.20
CA ARG A 156 7.39 3.26 15.87
C ARG A 156 7.67 4.05 17.12
N VAL A 157 6.97 5.17 17.28
CA VAL A 157 7.09 6.05 18.46
C VAL A 157 5.71 6.36 19.03
N ILE A 158 5.68 6.75 20.30
CA ILE A 158 4.47 7.19 21.00
C ILE A 158 4.05 8.55 20.47
N ASN A 159 2.77 8.71 20.14
CA ASN A 159 2.15 9.92 19.56
C ASN A 159 0.99 10.42 20.43
N ASP A 160 1.20 10.51 21.73
CA ASP A 160 0.16 10.90 22.71
C ASP A 160 0.13 12.39 23.01
N GLY A 161 1.13 13.16 22.54
CA GLY A 161 1.25 14.60 22.78
C GLY A 161 2.07 14.96 24.03
N THR A 162 2.68 13.99 24.72
CA THR A 162 3.46 14.25 25.96
C THR A 162 4.86 14.73 25.65
N MET A 163 5.53 14.17 24.67
CA MET A 163 6.93 14.48 24.33
C MET A 163 7.06 15.49 23.17
N PHE A 164 6.10 15.50 22.28
CA PHE A 164 5.98 16.44 21.16
C PHE A 164 4.50 16.65 20.82
N PRO A 165 4.11 17.72 20.11
CA PRO A 165 2.73 17.93 19.69
C PRO A 165 2.21 16.73 18.90
N LYS A 166 1.08 16.16 19.32
CA LYS A 166 0.47 15.00 18.66
C LYS A 166 0.24 15.28 17.17
N LEU A 167 0.80 14.45 16.31
CA LEU A 167 0.52 14.51 14.89
C LEU A 167 -0.86 13.93 14.58
N ASN A 168 -1.68 14.74 13.91
CA ASN A 168 -3.02 14.38 13.45
C ASN A 168 -3.12 14.39 11.92
N ALA A 169 -1.99 14.39 11.23
CA ALA A 169 -1.88 14.32 9.78
C ALA A 169 -0.73 13.38 9.38
N ALA A 170 -0.81 12.76 8.23
CA ALA A 170 0.32 12.09 7.63
C ALA A 170 1.18 13.11 6.88
N LEU A 171 2.49 13.08 7.07
CA LEU A 171 3.43 14.01 6.44
C LEU A 171 4.40 13.24 5.57
N THR A 172 4.58 13.69 4.33
CA THR A 172 5.50 13.04 3.39
C THR A 172 6.26 14.08 2.59
N ILE A 173 7.60 13.97 2.57
CA ILE A 173 8.44 14.65 1.60
C ILE A 173 9.29 13.63 0.88
N THR A 174 9.31 13.73 -0.44
CA THR A 174 10.22 12.96 -1.27
C THR A 174 11.37 13.91 -1.61
N ALA A 175 12.56 13.61 -1.14
CA ALA A 175 13.74 14.31 -1.62
C ALA A 175 13.86 14.10 -3.13
N ASP A 176 14.50 15.05 -3.77
CA ASP A 176 14.77 15.03 -5.21
C ASP A 176 15.19 13.63 -5.66
N ALA A 177 14.46 13.09 -6.63
CA ALA A 177 14.73 11.78 -7.22
C ALA A 177 16.16 11.66 -7.83
N ALA A 178 16.86 12.81 -7.98
CA ALA A 178 18.26 12.86 -8.40
C ALA A 178 19.26 12.43 -7.30
N HIS A 179 18.89 12.44 -6.01
CA HIS A 179 19.85 12.22 -4.92
C HIS A 179 19.83 10.85 -4.27
N SER A 180 18.73 10.23 -4.03
CA SER A 180 18.62 8.76 -3.75
C SER A 180 17.18 8.35 -3.43
N SER A 181 16.79 7.12 -3.77
CA SER A 181 15.51 6.51 -3.42
C SER A 181 15.31 6.30 -1.90
N ASN A 182 16.34 6.56 -1.08
CA ASN A 182 16.34 6.37 0.37
C ASN A 182 16.21 7.68 1.17
N GLU A 183 15.88 8.80 0.54
CA GLU A 183 15.77 10.11 1.20
C GLU A 183 14.31 10.55 1.43
N ILE A 184 13.40 9.62 1.47
CA ILE A 184 12.00 9.90 1.79
C ILE A 184 11.82 10.11 3.30
N VAL A 185 11.05 11.12 3.69
CA VAL A 185 10.45 11.23 5.01
C VAL A 185 8.98 10.84 4.91
N PHE A 186 8.55 9.99 5.82
CA PHE A 186 7.22 9.44 5.88
C PHE A 186 6.80 9.33 7.36
N LEU A 187 5.92 10.20 7.80
CA LEU A 187 5.41 10.25 9.16
C LEU A 187 3.92 9.96 9.11
N VAL A 188 3.45 8.87 9.71
CA VAL A 188 2.05 8.47 9.62
C VAL A 188 1.51 8.05 10.98
N PRO A 189 0.47 8.74 11.50
CA PRO A 189 -0.25 8.29 12.68
C PRO A 189 -0.92 6.94 12.42
N ARG A 190 -0.32 5.85 12.92
CA ARG A 190 -0.82 4.48 12.73
C ARG A 190 -2.19 4.29 13.36
N ASN A 191 -2.29 4.74 14.60
CA ASN A 191 -3.50 4.76 15.41
C ASN A 191 -3.46 5.96 16.37
N ASP A 192 -4.23 5.94 17.44
CA ASP A 192 -4.34 7.08 18.37
C ASP A 192 -3.05 7.37 19.13
N ASN A 193 -2.19 6.37 19.31
CA ASN A 193 -1.01 6.46 20.18
C ASN A 193 0.31 6.20 19.48
N ILE A 194 0.31 5.67 18.25
CA ILE A 194 1.53 5.28 17.54
C ILE A 194 1.71 6.10 16.27
N LEU A 195 2.89 6.69 16.12
CA LEU A 195 3.37 7.29 14.89
C LEU A 195 4.41 6.38 14.24
N LEU A 196 4.25 6.13 12.96
CA LEU A 196 5.28 5.51 12.12
C LEU A 196 6.22 6.58 11.59
N ILE A 197 7.52 6.36 11.75
CA ILE A 197 8.58 7.22 11.24
C ILE A 197 9.36 6.42 10.20
N GLY A 198 9.48 6.94 8.98
CA GLY A 198 10.17 6.24 7.91
C GLY A 198 10.49 7.12 6.72
N GLY A 199 11.01 6.55 5.64
CA GLY A 199 11.21 5.12 5.49
C GLY A 199 12.51 4.80 4.77
N ILE A 200 12.75 3.52 4.61
CA ILE A 200 13.86 3.02 3.82
C ILE A 200 13.37 2.12 2.68
N THR A 201 14.19 2.00 1.65
CA THR A 201 13.97 1.12 0.50
C THR A 201 15.27 0.47 0.10
N GLU A 202 15.35 -0.87 0.26
CA GLU A 202 16.52 -1.65 -0.14
C GLU A 202 16.10 -2.74 -1.14
N PRO A 203 16.24 -2.49 -2.46
CA PRO A 203 15.91 -3.45 -3.48
C PRO A 203 16.72 -4.73 -3.35
N HIS A 204 16.11 -5.87 -3.66
CA HIS A 204 16.72 -7.21 -3.68
C HIS A 204 17.31 -7.69 -2.34
N LYS A 205 16.98 -7.05 -1.21
CA LYS A 205 17.33 -7.52 0.13
C LYS A 205 16.23 -8.44 0.65
N TRP A 206 16.61 -9.68 0.98
CA TRP A 206 15.69 -10.71 1.48
C TRP A 206 15.72 -10.85 3.00
N ASP A 207 16.81 -10.43 3.63
CA ASP A 207 17.02 -10.59 5.07
C ASP A 207 16.21 -9.55 5.86
N LEU A 208 15.60 -9.97 6.95
CA LEU A 208 14.91 -9.11 7.93
C LEU A 208 15.76 -8.98 9.19
N ASP A 209 16.96 -8.44 9.04
CA ASP A 209 17.99 -8.35 10.06
C ASP A 209 18.25 -6.92 10.55
N LEU A 210 17.38 -5.97 10.23
CA LEU A 210 17.50 -4.59 10.69
C LEU A 210 17.28 -4.49 12.20
N THR A 211 18.10 -3.65 12.82
CA THR A 211 17.97 -3.24 14.22
C THR A 211 17.90 -1.71 14.30
N LEU A 212 17.57 -1.17 15.46
CA LEU A 212 17.61 0.29 15.70
C LEU A 212 19.03 0.84 15.51
N ASP A 213 20.06 0.00 15.68
CA ASP A 213 21.46 0.35 15.52
C ASP A 213 21.96 0.26 14.08
N SER A 214 21.17 -0.31 13.18
CA SER A 214 21.54 -0.39 11.76
C SER A 214 21.79 1.02 11.19
N PRO A 215 22.92 1.25 10.49
CA PRO A 215 23.27 2.60 10.00
C PRO A 215 22.21 3.25 9.13
N ILE A 216 21.48 2.45 8.34
CA ILE A 216 20.39 2.95 7.50
C ILE A 216 19.19 3.42 8.34
N ILE A 217 18.88 2.73 9.45
CA ILE A 217 17.80 3.09 10.37
C ILE A 217 18.15 4.37 11.14
N ARG A 218 19.39 4.50 11.62
CA ARG A 218 19.87 5.73 12.27
C ARG A 218 19.78 6.92 11.34
N ARG A 219 20.28 6.82 10.11
CA ARG A 219 20.16 7.90 9.10
C ARG A 219 18.72 8.27 8.79
N MET A 220 17.83 7.27 8.72
CA MET A 220 16.39 7.50 8.53
C MET A 220 15.82 8.30 9.70
N ARG A 221 16.14 7.93 10.95
CA ARG A 221 15.69 8.65 12.14
C ARG A 221 16.19 10.09 12.15
N GLU A 222 17.49 10.30 11.93
CA GLU A 222 18.11 11.64 11.88
C GLU A 222 17.46 12.53 10.80
N ARG A 223 17.09 11.96 9.66
CA ARG A 223 16.41 12.68 8.59
C ARG A 223 15.00 13.12 9.00
N CYS A 224 14.24 12.23 9.65
CA CYS A 224 12.91 12.55 10.15
C CYS A 224 12.95 13.59 11.26
N ASP A 225 13.94 13.51 12.16
CA ASP A 225 14.16 14.48 13.23
C ASP A 225 14.57 15.87 12.71
N LYS A 226 15.28 15.94 11.57
CA LYS A 226 15.57 17.20 10.88
C LYS A 226 14.34 17.79 10.20
N PHE A 227 13.49 16.94 9.62
CA PHE A 227 12.25 17.38 8.97
C PHE A 227 11.25 17.93 9.99
N LEU A 228 11.10 17.26 11.11
CA LEU A 228 10.20 17.64 12.20
C LEU A 228 10.96 17.59 13.53
N PRO A 229 11.59 18.70 13.97
CA PRO A 229 12.50 18.72 15.12
C PRO A 229 11.91 18.18 16.43
N GLY A 230 10.60 18.33 16.64
CA GLY A 230 9.92 17.80 17.81
C GLY A 230 10.01 16.28 17.97
N LEU A 231 10.27 15.55 16.89
CA LEU A 231 10.42 14.09 16.94
C LEU A 231 11.66 13.62 17.68
N LYS A 232 12.67 14.47 17.84
CA LYS A 232 13.93 14.10 18.51
C LYS A 232 13.72 13.50 19.90
N ASP A 233 12.71 14.00 20.62
CA ASP A 233 12.38 13.58 21.97
C ASP A 233 11.32 12.47 22.01
N ALA A 234 10.84 12.00 20.85
CA ALA A 234 9.81 10.97 20.76
C ALA A 234 10.29 9.64 21.35
N GLN A 235 9.49 9.10 22.27
CA GLN A 235 9.73 7.78 22.88
C GLN A 235 9.38 6.66 21.91
N LEU A 236 10.22 5.64 21.89
CA LEU A 236 9.96 4.42 21.11
C LEU A 236 8.72 3.69 21.66
N ASP A 237 7.98 3.04 20.74
CA ASP A 237 6.97 2.05 21.13
C ASP A 237 7.67 0.91 21.88
N PRO A 238 7.34 0.69 23.18
CA PRO A 238 8.05 -0.29 24.00
C PRO A 238 7.82 -1.74 23.54
N ASP A 239 6.69 -2.01 22.89
CA ASP A 239 6.31 -3.36 22.47
C ASP A 239 6.88 -3.72 21.11
N TYR A 240 6.96 -2.75 20.20
CA TYR A 240 7.40 -2.99 18.83
C TYR A 240 8.06 -1.75 18.19
N PRO A 241 9.29 -1.42 18.61
CA PRO A 241 9.95 -0.16 18.23
C PRO A 241 10.38 -0.08 16.75
N LEU A 242 10.61 -1.21 16.10
CA LEU A 242 11.08 -1.29 14.71
C LEU A 242 10.26 -2.30 13.92
N ALA A 243 9.51 -1.83 12.94
CA ALA A 243 8.82 -2.67 11.98
C ALA A 243 9.67 -2.81 10.71
N GLN A 244 9.83 -4.04 10.21
CA GLN A 244 10.49 -4.30 8.94
C GLN A 244 9.73 -5.34 8.12
N GLY A 245 9.87 -5.27 6.80
CA GLY A 245 9.15 -6.18 5.92
C GLY A 245 9.63 -6.13 4.48
N LEU A 246 9.22 -7.12 3.71
CA LEU A 246 9.57 -7.27 2.30
C LEU A 246 8.36 -6.86 1.43
N ARG A 247 8.47 -5.75 0.72
CA ARG A 247 7.45 -5.32 -0.23
C ARG A 247 7.57 -6.16 -1.51
N PRO A 248 6.50 -6.81 -1.97
CA PRO A 248 6.54 -7.68 -3.16
C PRO A 248 6.50 -6.85 -4.44
N PHE A 249 7.64 -6.41 -4.90
CA PHE A 249 7.76 -5.67 -6.16
C PHE A 249 7.84 -6.61 -7.37
N ARG A 250 7.53 -6.06 -8.52
CA ARG A 250 7.65 -6.69 -9.82
C ARG A 250 8.34 -5.73 -10.79
N GLY A 251 9.21 -6.22 -11.64
CA GLY A 251 9.99 -5.42 -12.60
C GLY A 251 9.16 -4.78 -13.73
N SER A 252 7.86 -5.08 -13.77
CA SER A 252 6.86 -4.45 -14.62
C SER A 252 5.62 -4.07 -13.80
N ASN A 253 4.50 -3.79 -14.45
CA ASN A 253 3.25 -3.46 -13.76
C ASN A 253 2.78 -4.56 -12.80
N VAL A 254 1.93 -4.20 -11.84
CA VAL A 254 1.16 -5.15 -11.03
C VAL A 254 0.52 -6.20 -11.93
N ARG A 255 0.61 -7.47 -11.57
CA ARG A 255 0.00 -8.56 -12.33
C ARG A 255 -1.40 -8.83 -11.82
N VAL A 256 -2.41 -8.40 -12.56
CA VAL A 256 -3.83 -8.73 -12.36
C VAL A 256 -4.34 -9.28 -13.70
N GLU A 257 -4.16 -10.57 -13.91
CA GLU A 257 -4.51 -11.22 -15.19
C GLU A 257 -4.72 -12.73 -15.02
N ARG A 258 -5.30 -13.36 -16.00
CA ARG A 258 -5.39 -14.81 -16.08
C ARG A 258 -4.07 -15.42 -16.53
N GLU A 259 -3.81 -16.68 -16.12
CA GLU A 259 -2.65 -17.44 -16.56
C GLU A 259 -2.67 -17.65 -18.08
N LEU A 260 -1.55 -17.32 -18.75
CA LEU A 260 -1.41 -17.37 -20.21
C LEU A 260 -0.50 -18.51 -20.70
N ARG A 261 0.34 -19.07 -19.83
CA ARG A 261 1.32 -20.11 -20.21
C ARG A 261 0.66 -21.46 -20.53
N ARG A 262 -0.59 -21.69 -20.04
CA ARG A 262 -1.38 -22.90 -20.27
C ARG A 262 -2.77 -22.51 -20.79
N ALA A 263 -3.13 -22.96 -21.98
CA ALA A 263 -4.47 -22.77 -22.54
C ALA A 263 -5.51 -23.44 -21.64
N GLY A 264 -6.60 -22.75 -21.34
CA GLY A 264 -7.69 -23.27 -20.51
C GLY A 264 -7.41 -23.26 -19.00
N SER A 265 -6.25 -22.77 -18.55
CA SER A 265 -5.94 -22.62 -17.13
C SER A 265 -7.01 -21.77 -16.40
N LYS A 266 -7.33 -22.19 -15.19
CA LYS A 266 -8.27 -21.53 -14.26
C LYS A 266 -7.55 -20.76 -13.18
N ILE A 267 -6.30 -20.34 -13.40
CA ILE A 267 -5.53 -19.51 -12.48
C ILE A 267 -5.70 -18.05 -12.84
N VAL A 268 -6.00 -17.22 -11.82
CA VAL A 268 -6.01 -15.76 -11.87
C VAL A 268 -4.90 -15.24 -10.96
N HIS A 269 -4.09 -14.32 -11.42
CA HIS A 269 -2.99 -13.73 -10.67
C HIS A 269 -3.36 -12.35 -10.13
N SER A 270 -2.95 -12.04 -8.89
CA SER A 270 -3.05 -10.71 -8.27
C SER A 270 -1.86 -10.51 -7.33
N TYR A 271 -0.73 -10.05 -7.87
CA TYR A 271 0.50 -9.85 -7.10
C TYR A 271 1.41 -8.77 -7.69
N GLY A 272 2.50 -8.48 -6.98
CA GLY A 272 3.49 -7.49 -7.42
C GLY A 272 3.11 -6.05 -7.08
N HIS A 273 2.29 -5.84 -6.04
CA HIS A 273 1.76 -4.53 -5.65
C HIS A 273 2.81 -3.62 -4.96
N GLY A 274 3.96 -4.17 -4.58
CA GLY A 274 5.00 -3.43 -3.87
C GLY A 274 4.49 -2.79 -2.58
N GLY A 275 4.71 -1.49 -2.42
CA GLY A 275 4.19 -0.70 -1.28
C GLY A 275 2.75 -0.25 -1.42
N ALA A 276 2.10 -0.48 -2.58
CA ALA A 276 0.76 0.04 -2.88
C ALA A 276 -0.38 -0.98 -2.64
N GLY A 277 -0.11 -2.11 -1.98
CA GLY A 277 -1.08 -3.19 -1.80
C GLY A 277 -2.40 -2.72 -1.19
N TRP A 278 -2.38 -1.94 -0.13
CA TRP A 278 -3.58 -1.38 0.50
C TRP A 278 -4.30 -0.36 -0.39
N SER A 279 -3.55 0.51 -1.06
CA SER A 279 -4.11 1.55 -1.96
C SER A 279 -4.77 0.97 -3.21
N LEU A 280 -4.34 -0.22 -3.65
CA LEU A 280 -4.86 -0.90 -4.84
C LEU A 280 -5.85 -2.03 -4.52
N SER A 281 -5.97 -2.44 -3.24
CA SER A 281 -6.64 -3.66 -2.77
C SER A 281 -8.00 -3.91 -3.43
N PHE A 282 -8.99 -3.07 -3.18
CA PHE A 282 -10.35 -3.29 -3.67
C PHE A 282 -10.48 -3.11 -5.19
N GLY A 283 -9.66 -2.24 -5.79
CA GLY A 283 -9.63 -2.11 -7.25
C GLY A 283 -9.15 -3.39 -7.92
N CYS A 284 -8.03 -3.93 -7.45
CA CYS A 284 -7.50 -5.20 -7.94
C CYS A 284 -8.44 -6.36 -7.63
N ALA A 285 -9.08 -6.39 -6.43
CA ALA A 285 -10.05 -7.42 -6.08
C ALA A 285 -11.27 -7.41 -7.03
N GLN A 286 -11.75 -6.22 -7.42
CA GLN A 286 -12.82 -6.10 -8.41
C GLN A 286 -12.41 -6.65 -9.78
N ASP A 287 -11.21 -6.32 -10.25
CA ASP A 287 -10.69 -6.84 -11.51
C ASP A 287 -10.49 -8.37 -11.43
N VAL A 288 -10.00 -8.89 -10.30
CA VAL A 288 -9.88 -10.34 -10.06
C VAL A 288 -11.24 -11.04 -10.12
N ALA A 289 -12.29 -10.49 -9.49
CA ALA A 289 -13.62 -11.07 -9.54
C ALA A 289 -14.14 -11.19 -10.98
N MET A 290 -13.94 -10.17 -11.81
CA MET A 290 -14.31 -10.23 -13.23
C MET A 290 -13.52 -11.32 -13.99
N LEU A 291 -12.21 -11.46 -13.71
CA LEU A 291 -11.37 -12.48 -14.32
C LEU A 291 -11.74 -13.90 -13.89
N VAL A 292 -12.21 -14.06 -12.65
CA VAL A 292 -12.76 -15.32 -12.14
C VAL A 292 -14.04 -15.66 -12.88
N ASP A 293 -14.97 -14.73 -13.05
CA ASP A 293 -16.21 -14.94 -13.82
C ASP A 293 -15.92 -15.33 -15.27
N GLU A 294 -14.95 -14.68 -15.93
CA GLU A 294 -14.51 -15.07 -17.28
C GLU A 294 -13.92 -16.50 -17.30
N ALA A 295 -13.14 -16.85 -16.27
CA ALA A 295 -12.59 -18.19 -16.14
C ALA A 295 -13.69 -19.25 -15.99
N LEU A 296 -14.69 -19.01 -15.17
CA LEU A 296 -15.85 -19.88 -14.96
C LEU A 296 -16.67 -20.03 -16.26
N ALA A 297 -16.90 -18.94 -16.97
CA ALA A 297 -17.61 -18.91 -18.25
C ALA A 297 -16.83 -19.55 -19.42
N GLY A 298 -15.59 -20.01 -19.20
CA GLY A 298 -14.78 -20.61 -20.25
C GLY A 298 -14.25 -19.63 -21.30
N VAL A 299 -14.27 -18.31 -21.01
CA VAL A 299 -13.70 -17.29 -21.90
C VAL A 299 -12.19 -17.51 -22.00
N PRO A 300 -11.59 -17.48 -23.19
CA PRO A 300 -10.15 -17.62 -23.35
C PRO A 300 -9.38 -16.50 -22.60
N ALA A 301 -8.28 -16.86 -21.94
CA ALA A 301 -7.40 -15.89 -21.29
C ALA A 301 -6.73 -14.97 -22.34
N ARG A 302 -6.51 -13.70 -21.97
CA ARG A 302 -5.96 -12.67 -22.87
C ARG A 302 -4.94 -11.82 -22.11
N PRO A 303 -3.90 -11.29 -22.79
CA PRO A 303 -2.92 -10.40 -22.15
C PRO A 303 -3.56 -9.15 -21.55
N MET A 304 -2.99 -8.66 -20.46
CA MET A 304 -3.38 -7.38 -19.85
C MET A 304 -3.27 -6.25 -20.90
N GLY A 305 -4.26 -5.35 -20.90
CA GLY A 305 -4.32 -4.24 -21.87
C GLY A 305 -5.16 -4.52 -23.12
N TRP A 306 -5.51 -5.77 -23.38
CA TRP A 306 -6.46 -6.08 -24.45
C TRP A 306 -7.90 -5.72 -24.01
N ARG A 307 -8.48 -4.69 -24.59
CA ARG A 307 -9.91 -4.35 -24.40
C ARG A 307 -10.66 -4.61 -25.69
N PRO A 308 -11.77 -5.37 -25.67
CA PRO A 308 -12.68 -5.39 -26.81
C PRO A 308 -13.22 -3.97 -27.01
N SER A 309 -13.13 -3.45 -28.22
CA SER A 309 -13.87 -2.26 -28.58
C SER A 309 -15.37 -2.54 -28.34
N GLY A 310 -15.98 -1.93 -27.33
CA GLY A 310 -17.43 -1.86 -27.25
C GLY A 310 -18.16 -2.46 -26.04
N ARG A 311 -17.56 -2.65 -24.86
CA ARG A 311 -18.36 -2.94 -23.63
C ARG A 311 -18.06 -1.93 -22.53
N GLY A 312 -19.08 -1.14 -22.19
CA GLY A 312 -19.06 -0.24 -21.04
C GLY A 312 -18.84 -1.00 -19.73
N ARG A 313 -18.13 -0.37 -18.78
CA ARG A 313 -18.04 -0.85 -17.41
C ARG A 313 -19.46 -0.97 -16.82
N ARG A 314 -19.84 -2.14 -16.34
CA ARG A 314 -20.97 -2.25 -15.41
C ARG A 314 -20.49 -1.67 -14.06
N GLU A 315 -21.15 -0.63 -13.60
CA GLU A 315 -21.03 -0.20 -12.20
C GLU A 315 -21.58 -1.32 -11.33
N ILE A 316 -20.70 -1.96 -10.58
CA ILE A 316 -21.12 -2.87 -9.53
C ILE A 316 -21.32 -1.98 -8.30
N THR A 317 -22.56 -1.72 -7.96
CA THR A 317 -22.94 -1.17 -6.66
C THR A 317 -22.66 -2.25 -5.62
N ALA A 318 -21.60 -2.07 -4.83
CA ALA A 318 -21.35 -2.89 -3.67
C ALA A 318 -22.43 -2.58 -2.62
N SER A 319 -23.33 -3.53 -2.38
CA SER A 319 -24.11 -3.57 -1.15
C SER A 319 -23.21 -4.09 -0.03
N LEU A 320 -22.85 -3.19 0.88
CA LEU A 320 -22.16 -3.50 2.15
C LEU A 320 -23.09 -4.21 3.12
#